data_d49b3e6447b0fc91fdc6e1d9af2467b3
#
_entry.id   d49b3e6447b0fc91fdc6e1d9af2467b3
#
_cell.length_a   1.000
_cell.length_b   1.000
_cell.length_c   1.000
_cell.angle_alpha   90.00
_cell.angle_beta   90.00
_cell.angle_gamma   90.00
#
_symmetry.space_group_name_H-M   'P 1'
#
loop_
_entity.id
_entity.type
_entity.pdbx_description
1 polymer ?
#
loop_
_entity_poly.entity_id
_entity_poly.type
_entity_poly.pdbx_seq_one_letter_code
_entity_poly.pdbx_strand_id
1 'polypeptide(L)'
;MKTLVKHFLVVSLICLLGSCAAPKNVAYFQNAEDIRGMSLQKEQPVRLRPKDKINIIVSSADPMLVSQFNLTAATGNMRSLGSTTTPKTTAGNTSGNSTAQILAYTVDEQGDVNFPVLGKVAVGGKTRQEVADYIRLRLIERDLVRDPIVTVEYVNLSVKILGEVNHPGRIDITKDYFTIIDAIADAGDLTINGQRENVMVMREVDGEDQTYIINLCDRQDMLTSPAFYLQQNDVIYVTPNSKKKREAKSSGNIFNQPSIWISLASLLTTITALLVR
;
A
#
# COMPACT_ATOMS: atom_id res chain seq x y z
N MET A 1 4.23 -59.11 27.72
CA MET A 1 4.54 -58.44 26.46
C MET A 1 3.29 -57.87 25.79
N LYS A 2 2.24 -58.63 25.54
CA LYS A 2 1.01 -58.17 24.87
C LYS A 2 0.29 -57.00 25.58
N THR A 3 0.30 -56.95 26.92
CA THR A 3 -0.29 -55.90 27.74
C THR A 3 0.49 -54.57 27.64
N LEU A 4 1.81 -54.64 27.67
CA LEU A 4 2.68 -53.46 27.53
C LEU A 4 2.53 -52.79 26.16
N VAL A 5 2.41 -53.59 25.10
CA VAL A 5 2.17 -53.06 23.71
C VAL A 5 0.82 -52.39 23.61
N LYS A 6 -0.24 -52.95 24.26
CA LYS A 6 -1.56 -52.32 24.32
C LYS A 6 -1.52 -50.94 25.02
N HIS A 7 -0.87 -50.82 26.16
CA HIS A 7 -0.76 -49.55 26.89
C HIS A 7 0.05 -48.54 26.11
N PHE A 8 1.12 -48.92 25.42
CA PHE A 8 1.92 -48.03 24.57
C PHE A 8 1.09 -47.50 23.38
N LEU A 9 0.27 -48.35 22.77
CA LEU A 9 -0.60 -48.00 21.65
C LEU A 9 -1.71 -47.04 22.08
N VAL A 10 -2.30 -47.22 23.28
CA VAL A 10 -3.32 -46.30 23.83
C VAL A 10 -2.71 -44.94 24.18
N VAL A 11 -1.53 -44.90 24.80
CA VAL A 11 -0.82 -43.64 25.12
C VAL A 11 -0.43 -42.89 23.84
N SER A 12 0.06 -43.61 22.82
CA SER A 12 0.37 -43.01 21.49
C SER A 12 -0.87 -42.43 20.83
N LEU A 13 -2.02 -43.10 20.91
CA LEU A 13 -3.29 -42.63 20.36
C LEU A 13 -3.81 -41.39 21.10
N ILE A 14 -3.64 -41.31 22.43
CA ILE A 14 -4.04 -40.16 23.25
C ILE A 14 -3.16 -38.93 22.92
N CYS A 15 -1.84 -39.12 22.68
CA CYS A 15 -0.94 -38.05 22.28
C CYS A 15 -1.28 -37.46 20.89
N LEU A 16 -1.89 -38.23 19.99
CA LEU A 16 -2.29 -37.78 18.66
C LEU A 16 -3.58 -36.92 18.68
N LEU A 17 -4.38 -36.97 19.74
CA LEU A 17 -5.65 -36.24 19.85
C LEU A 17 -5.49 -34.82 20.42
N GLY A 18 -4.31 -34.43 20.89
CA GLY A 18 -4.07 -33.15 21.59
C GLY A 18 -3.62 -31.97 20.73
N SER A 19 -3.54 -32.07 19.40
CA SER A 19 -2.75 -31.13 18.60
C SER A 19 -3.56 -30.22 17.65
N CYS A 20 -4.74 -29.77 18.03
CA CYS A 20 -5.47 -28.76 17.23
C CYS A 20 -5.78 -27.51 18.05
N ALA A 21 -4.77 -26.66 18.30
CA ALA A 21 -5.01 -25.27 18.70
C ALA A 21 -5.10 -24.41 17.43
N ALA A 22 -6.27 -23.90 17.11
CA ALA A 22 -6.41 -22.90 16.06
C ALA A 22 -5.64 -21.63 16.44
N PRO A 23 -4.88 -21.02 15.52
CA PRO A 23 -4.19 -19.77 15.80
C PRO A 23 -5.20 -18.66 16.10
N LYS A 24 -5.08 -18.01 17.27
CA LYS A 24 -6.02 -17.00 17.75
C LYS A 24 -5.92 -15.66 16.97
N ASN A 25 -4.83 -15.41 16.25
CA ASN A 25 -4.47 -14.10 15.70
C ASN A 25 -4.62 -14.03 14.17
N VAL A 26 -5.68 -14.66 13.64
CA VAL A 26 -6.00 -14.66 12.20
C VAL A 26 -7.11 -13.65 11.85
N ALA A 27 -8.00 -13.35 12.80
CA ALA A 27 -9.10 -12.44 12.58
C ALA A 27 -8.72 -11.00 12.92
N TYR A 28 -9.25 -10.06 12.12
CA TYR A 28 -9.17 -8.62 12.39
C TYR A 28 -10.20 -8.22 13.48
N PHE A 29 -9.95 -7.12 14.18
CA PHE A 29 -10.93 -6.42 15.02
C PHE A 29 -11.61 -7.30 16.10
N GLN A 30 -10.85 -8.16 16.78
CA GLN A 30 -11.40 -9.16 17.71
C GLN A 30 -12.12 -8.54 18.92
N ASN A 31 -11.83 -7.29 19.29
CA ASN A 31 -12.45 -6.55 20.41
C ASN A 31 -13.40 -5.42 19.94
N ALA A 32 -14.10 -5.64 18.84
CA ALA A 32 -14.95 -4.60 18.23
C ALA A 32 -16.11 -4.09 19.13
N GLU A 33 -16.49 -4.85 20.15
CA GLU A 33 -17.62 -4.52 21.03
C GLU A 33 -17.28 -3.48 22.11
N ASP A 34 -15.99 -3.30 22.45
CA ASP A 34 -15.54 -2.50 23.61
C ASP A 34 -15.33 -1.01 23.30
N ILE A 35 -15.68 -0.51 22.11
CA ILE A 35 -15.23 0.82 21.61
C ILE A 35 -16.25 1.94 21.85
N ARG A 36 -17.23 1.76 22.72
CA ARG A 36 -18.17 2.83 23.03
C ARG A 36 -17.49 3.93 23.84
N GLY A 37 -17.29 5.11 23.21
CA GLY A 37 -16.82 6.33 23.89
C GLY A 37 -15.32 6.60 23.79
N MET A 38 -14.58 5.94 22.90
CA MET A 38 -13.16 6.24 22.69
C MET A 38 -12.95 7.48 21.82
N SER A 39 -11.93 8.27 22.19
CA SER A 39 -11.38 9.30 21.31
C SER A 39 -10.53 8.62 20.22
N LEU A 40 -11.06 8.56 19.02
CA LEU A 40 -10.31 8.09 17.85
C LEU A 40 -9.19 9.09 17.49
N GLN A 41 -8.15 8.60 16.83
CA GLN A 41 -7.15 9.47 16.22
C GLN A 41 -7.87 10.52 15.36
N LYS A 42 -7.47 11.81 15.51
CA LYS A 42 -8.00 12.86 14.66
C LYS A 42 -7.69 12.55 13.21
N GLU A 43 -8.70 12.71 12.35
CA GLU A 43 -8.50 12.55 10.90
C GLU A 43 -7.31 13.37 10.42
N GLN A 44 -6.37 12.72 9.76
CA GLN A 44 -5.17 13.35 9.20
C GLN A 44 -5.23 13.23 7.68
N PRO A 45 -5.62 14.30 6.99
CA PRO A 45 -5.62 14.30 5.53
C PRO A 45 -4.19 14.30 4.99
N VAL A 46 -4.03 13.73 3.83
CA VAL A 46 -2.77 13.75 3.08
C VAL A 46 -2.42 15.20 2.73
N ARG A 47 -1.20 15.63 3.06
CA ARG A 47 -0.70 16.98 2.79
C ARG A 47 0.47 16.93 1.83
N LEU A 48 0.50 17.90 0.92
CA LEU A 48 1.55 18.02 -0.08
C LEU A 48 2.91 18.35 0.55
N ARG A 49 3.94 17.71 0.01
CA ARG A 49 5.34 17.89 0.41
C ARG A 49 6.19 18.29 -0.80
N PRO A 50 7.39 18.82 -0.60
CA PRO A 50 8.35 19.02 -1.69
C PRO A 50 8.56 17.73 -2.50
N LYS A 51 8.69 17.89 -3.83
CA LYS A 51 8.83 16.82 -4.83
C LYS A 51 7.53 16.07 -5.17
N ASP A 52 6.39 16.41 -4.55
CA ASP A 52 5.10 15.89 -4.96
C ASP A 52 4.70 16.41 -6.33
N LYS A 53 3.94 15.61 -7.03
CA LYS A 53 3.36 15.98 -8.32
C LYS A 53 1.84 16.01 -8.22
N ILE A 54 1.26 17.07 -8.69
CA ILE A 54 -0.18 17.27 -8.72
C ILE A 54 -0.63 17.73 -10.10
N ASN A 55 -1.82 17.31 -10.50
CA ASN A 55 -2.53 17.93 -11.61
C ASN A 55 -3.43 19.01 -11.05
N ILE A 56 -3.46 20.16 -11.72
CA ILE A 56 -4.36 21.27 -11.41
C ILE A 56 -5.17 21.54 -12.68
N ILE A 57 -6.48 21.39 -12.57
CA ILE A 57 -7.42 21.56 -13.68
C ILE A 57 -8.35 22.72 -13.31
N VAL A 58 -8.39 23.71 -14.18
CA VAL A 58 -9.32 24.86 -14.05
C VAL A 58 -10.41 24.73 -15.11
N SER A 59 -11.66 24.79 -14.67
CA SER A 59 -12.83 24.79 -15.53
C SER A 59 -13.68 26.03 -15.25
N SER A 60 -14.39 26.54 -16.25
CA SER A 60 -15.32 27.69 -16.17
C SER A 60 -16.39 27.54 -17.23
N ALA A 61 -17.45 28.33 -17.13
CA ALA A 61 -18.48 28.42 -18.14
C ALA A 61 -17.93 28.87 -19.52
N ASP A 62 -16.82 29.63 -19.53
CA ASP A 62 -16.10 30.02 -20.76
C ASP A 62 -14.81 29.21 -20.91
N PRO A 63 -14.78 28.16 -21.77
CA PRO A 63 -13.61 27.33 -21.97
C PRO A 63 -12.40 28.08 -22.56
N MET A 64 -12.60 29.16 -23.28
CA MET A 64 -11.52 29.94 -23.90
C MET A 64 -10.66 30.63 -22.84
N LEU A 65 -11.30 31.16 -21.78
CA LEU A 65 -10.61 31.83 -20.68
C LEU A 65 -9.72 30.86 -19.87
N VAL A 66 -10.11 29.58 -19.75
CA VAL A 66 -9.39 28.63 -18.91
C VAL A 66 -8.31 27.85 -19.66
N SER A 67 -8.28 27.92 -20.98
CA SER A 67 -7.28 27.18 -21.80
C SER A 67 -5.83 27.55 -21.45
N GLN A 68 -5.57 28.77 -21.04
CA GLN A 68 -4.23 29.23 -20.63
C GLN A 68 -3.76 28.72 -19.26
N PHE A 69 -4.68 28.24 -18.41
CA PHE A 69 -4.34 27.68 -17.08
C PHE A 69 -4.09 26.20 -17.11
N ASN A 70 -4.62 25.48 -18.10
CA ASN A 70 -4.50 24.06 -18.25
C ASN A 70 -3.32 23.70 -19.15
N LEU A 71 -2.16 23.42 -18.54
CA LEU A 71 -1.00 22.96 -19.29
C LEU A 71 -1.29 21.57 -19.88
N THR A 72 -1.50 21.52 -21.20
CA THR A 72 -1.60 20.28 -21.93
C THR A 72 -0.25 19.96 -22.57
N ALA A 73 0.23 18.72 -22.38
CA ALA A 73 1.30 18.23 -23.23
C ALA A 73 0.72 18.18 -24.65
N ALA A 74 1.18 19.06 -25.52
CA ALA A 74 0.96 18.89 -26.93
C ALA A 74 1.64 17.57 -27.33
N THR A 75 0.86 16.50 -27.42
CA THR A 75 1.25 15.28 -28.14
C THR A 75 1.19 15.59 -29.64
N GLY A 76 1.80 16.72 -30.01
CA GLY A 76 2.16 17.01 -31.36
C GLY A 76 3.38 16.17 -31.67
N ASN A 77 3.27 15.29 -32.64
CA ASN A 77 4.40 14.81 -33.39
C ASN A 77 5.34 15.99 -33.65
N MET A 78 6.31 16.19 -32.79
CA MET A 78 7.50 16.95 -33.11
C MET A 78 8.25 16.08 -34.13
N ARG A 79 7.69 16.01 -35.34
CA ARG A 79 8.41 15.51 -36.50
C ARG A 79 9.65 16.39 -36.57
N SER A 80 10.75 15.80 -36.21
CA SER A 80 12.09 16.29 -36.47
C SER A 80 12.09 17.00 -37.82
N LEU A 81 12.32 18.32 -37.77
CA LEU A 81 12.63 19.11 -38.95
C LEU A 81 13.99 18.62 -39.43
N GLY A 82 14.00 17.69 -40.39
CA GLY A 82 15.23 17.22 -41.02
C GLY A 82 15.38 15.71 -41.18
N SER A 83 14.42 15.05 -41.85
CA SER A 83 14.71 13.78 -42.52
C SER A 83 13.78 13.59 -43.70
N THR A 84 14.31 13.84 -44.86
CA THR A 84 13.74 13.43 -46.15
C THR A 84 13.88 11.92 -46.30
N THR A 85 12.85 11.18 -45.96
CA THR A 85 12.66 9.80 -46.43
C THR A 85 11.18 9.52 -46.60
N THR A 86 10.86 9.03 -47.79
CA THR A 86 9.57 8.67 -48.36
C THR A 86 8.67 7.83 -47.43
N PRO A 87 7.36 8.09 -47.39
CA PRO A 87 6.44 7.33 -46.54
C PRO A 87 6.14 5.96 -47.20
N LYS A 88 6.53 4.87 -46.53
CA LYS A 88 6.04 3.54 -46.85
C LYS A 88 4.71 3.35 -46.11
N THR A 89 3.65 3.34 -46.89
CA THR A 89 2.28 3.09 -46.45
C THR A 89 2.17 1.69 -45.87
N THR A 90 2.00 1.55 -44.59
CA THR A 90 1.47 0.33 -43.99
C THR A 90 0.22 0.74 -43.21
N ALA A 91 -0.94 0.32 -43.77
CA ALA A 91 -2.23 0.51 -43.14
C ALA A 91 -2.30 -0.35 -41.87
N GLY A 92 -2.14 0.25 -40.73
CA GLY A 92 -2.42 -0.32 -39.44
C GLY A 92 -3.36 0.64 -38.70
N ASN A 93 -4.60 0.20 -38.48
CA ASN A 93 -5.61 0.88 -37.67
C ASN A 93 -5.03 1.13 -36.26
N THR A 94 -4.54 2.31 -36.02
CA THR A 94 -4.31 2.81 -34.65
C THR A 94 -5.36 3.91 -34.45
N SER A 95 -6.47 3.55 -33.81
CA SER A 95 -7.36 4.53 -33.15
C SER A 95 -6.54 5.22 -32.09
N GLY A 96 -5.80 6.23 -32.49
CA GLY A 96 -5.09 7.13 -31.60
C GLY A 96 -6.11 8.06 -30.94
N ASN A 97 -6.66 7.63 -29.83
CA ASN A 97 -7.31 8.56 -28.91
C ASN A 97 -6.18 9.44 -28.33
N SER A 98 -5.90 10.58 -28.96
CA SER A 98 -4.96 11.59 -28.48
C SER A 98 -5.59 12.28 -27.27
N THR A 99 -5.59 11.59 -26.14
CA THR A 99 -5.91 12.21 -24.86
C THR A 99 -4.80 13.22 -24.57
N ALA A 100 -5.15 14.51 -24.66
CA ALA A 100 -4.25 15.59 -24.25
C ALA A 100 -3.85 15.31 -22.78
N GLN A 101 -2.59 14.90 -22.57
CA GLN A 101 -2.13 14.59 -21.25
C GLN A 101 -1.87 15.90 -20.50
N ILE A 102 -2.58 16.10 -19.40
CA ILE A 102 -2.39 17.26 -18.53
C ILE A 102 -1.00 17.12 -17.88
N LEU A 103 -0.19 18.18 -17.97
CA LEU A 103 1.14 18.20 -17.36
C LEU A 103 1.01 18.36 -15.84
N ALA A 104 1.69 17.49 -15.11
CA ALA A 104 1.74 17.58 -13.66
C ALA A 104 2.67 18.70 -13.20
N TYR A 105 2.24 19.45 -12.20
CA TYR A 105 3.05 20.43 -11.49
C TYR A 105 3.88 19.72 -10.43
N THR A 106 5.17 20.04 -10.32
CA THR A 106 6.03 19.54 -9.25
C THR A 106 6.15 20.59 -8.16
N VAL A 107 5.92 20.20 -6.91
CA VAL A 107 6.14 21.04 -5.74
C VAL A 107 7.64 21.22 -5.53
N ASP A 108 8.11 22.45 -5.48
CA ASP A 108 9.52 22.77 -5.27
C ASP A 108 9.96 22.59 -3.80
N GLU A 109 11.24 22.83 -3.51
CA GLU A 109 11.79 22.67 -2.16
C GLU A 109 11.23 23.69 -1.15
N GLN A 110 10.70 24.80 -1.63
CA GLN A 110 10.04 25.85 -0.85
C GLN A 110 8.56 25.53 -0.59
N GLY A 111 8.04 24.49 -1.24
CA GLY A 111 6.63 24.11 -1.15
C GLY A 111 5.74 24.86 -2.14
N ASP A 112 6.31 25.44 -3.20
CA ASP A 112 5.58 26.21 -4.21
C ASP A 112 5.42 25.40 -5.50
N VAL A 113 4.39 25.73 -6.28
CA VAL A 113 4.24 25.34 -7.68
C VAL A 113 4.21 26.60 -8.55
N ASN A 114 4.78 26.51 -9.76
CA ASN A 114 4.71 27.62 -10.71
C ASN A 114 3.46 27.46 -11.59
N PHE A 115 2.39 28.20 -11.23
CA PHE A 115 1.11 28.10 -11.89
C PHE A 115 0.98 29.22 -12.96
N PRO A 116 0.47 28.93 -14.18
CA PRO A 116 0.33 29.92 -15.24
C PRO A 116 -0.43 31.16 -14.76
N VAL A 117 0.01 32.35 -15.19
CA VAL A 117 -0.57 33.65 -14.87
C VAL A 117 -0.50 34.05 -13.39
N LEU A 118 -0.69 33.12 -12.44
CA LEU A 118 -0.58 33.40 -11.00
C LEU A 118 0.87 33.45 -10.51
N GLY A 119 1.79 32.78 -11.22
CA GLY A 119 3.18 32.63 -10.79
C GLY A 119 3.34 31.60 -9.69
N LYS A 120 4.18 31.88 -8.69
CA LYS A 120 4.41 31.00 -7.55
C LYS A 120 3.20 30.92 -6.63
N VAL A 121 2.74 29.70 -6.39
CA VAL A 121 1.59 29.35 -5.54
C VAL A 121 2.06 28.40 -4.44
N ALA A 122 1.94 28.84 -3.18
CA ALA A 122 2.32 28.02 -2.03
C ALA A 122 1.30 26.90 -1.80
N VAL A 123 1.75 25.65 -2.00
CA VAL A 123 0.94 24.42 -1.87
C VAL A 123 1.45 23.47 -0.79
N GLY A 124 2.71 23.62 -0.39
CA GLY A 124 3.33 22.79 0.64
C GLY A 124 2.56 22.82 1.97
N GLY A 125 2.39 21.68 2.59
CA GLY A 125 1.62 21.52 3.83
C GLY A 125 0.10 21.62 3.68
N LYS A 126 -0.42 21.89 2.48
CA LYS A 126 -1.86 21.99 2.20
C LYS A 126 -2.41 20.67 1.66
N THR A 127 -3.70 20.43 1.88
CA THR A 127 -4.44 19.37 1.21
C THR A 127 -4.77 19.79 -0.24
N ARG A 128 -5.16 18.84 -1.07
CA ARG A 128 -5.59 19.16 -2.46
C ARG A 128 -6.79 20.10 -2.48
N GLN A 129 -7.70 19.98 -1.51
CA GLN A 129 -8.87 20.86 -1.41
C GLN A 129 -8.46 22.29 -1.01
N GLU A 130 -7.57 22.45 -0.02
CA GLU A 130 -7.04 23.74 0.39
C GLU A 130 -6.28 24.44 -0.76
N VAL A 131 -5.57 23.67 -1.61
CA VAL A 131 -4.90 24.20 -2.79
C VAL A 131 -5.92 24.64 -3.86
N ALA A 132 -6.94 23.81 -4.10
CA ALA A 132 -7.99 24.14 -5.06
C ALA A 132 -8.73 25.44 -4.67
N ASP A 133 -9.13 25.57 -3.41
CA ASP A 133 -9.78 26.76 -2.88
C ASP A 133 -8.87 28.00 -2.94
N TYR A 134 -7.59 27.84 -2.63
CA TYR A 134 -6.62 28.93 -2.70
C TYR A 134 -6.45 29.44 -4.13
N ILE A 135 -6.29 28.55 -5.11
CA ILE A 135 -6.16 28.94 -6.53
C ILE A 135 -7.47 29.58 -7.02
N ARG A 136 -8.62 28.99 -6.66
CA ARG A 136 -9.93 29.53 -7.01
C ARG A 136 -10.09 30.98 -6.54
N LEU A 137 -9.78 31.27 -5.29
CA LEU A 137 -9.84 32.62 -4.73
C LEU A 137 -8.90 33.57 -5.47
N ARG A 138 -7.66 33.16 -5.77
CA ARG A 138 -6.69 33.98 -6.49
C ARG A 138 -7.14 34.34 -7.93
N LEU A 139 -7.80 33.39 -8.61
CA LEU A 139 -8.32 33.62 -9.95
C LEU A 139 -9.47 34.66 -9.93
N ILE A 140 -10.32 34.61 -8.91
CA ILE A 140 -11.42 35.59 -8.71
C ILE A 140 -10.86 36.96 -8.29
N GLU A 141 -9.97 37.05 -7.30
CA GLU A 141 -9.38 38.29 -6.80
C GLU A 141 -8.66 39.09 -7.88
N ARG A 142 -8.06 38.41 -8.87
CA ARG A 142 -7.38 39.04 -9.99
C ARG A 142 -8.27 39.28 -11.20
N ASP A 143 -9.58 39.03 -11.09
CA ASP A 143 -10.58 39.15 -12.15
C ASP A 143 -10.20 38.38 -13.44
N LEU A 144 -9.49 37.24 -13.26
CA LEU A 144 -9.05 36.41 -14.37
C LEU A 144 -10.15 35.45 -14.84
N VAL A 145 -10.93 34.91 -13.91
CA VAL A 145 -12.05 34.01 -14.14
C VAL A 145 -13.13 34.29 -13.11
N ARG A 146 -14.38 34.49 -13.54
CA ARG A 146 -15.47 34.85 -12.61
C ARG A 146 -16.02 33.69 -11.81
N ASP A 147 -16.09 32.50 -12.43
CA ASP A 147 -16.68 31.27 -11.90
C ASP A 147 -15.76 30.09 -12.05
N PRO A 148 -14.51 30.15 -11.52
CA PRO A 148 -13.56 29.03 -11.67
C PRO A 148 -13.93 27.85 -10.79
N ILE A 149 -13.96 26.66 -11.40
CA ILE A 149 -13.96 25.37 -10.73
C ILE A 149 -12.53 24.85 -10.83
N VAL A 150 -11.88 24.66 -9.69
CA VAL A 150 -10.49 24.15 -9.63
C VAL A 150 -10.50 22.75 -9.02
N THR A 151 -9.93 21.80 -9.75
CA THR A 151 -9.74 20.42 -9.27
C THR A 151 -8.25 20.14 -9.16
N VAL A 152 -7.85 19.59 -8.03
CA VAL A 152 -6.46 19.18 -7.79
C VAL A 152 -6.43 17.67 -7.54
N GLU A 153 -5.54 16.97 -8.25
CA GLU A 153 -5.38 15.51 -8.15
C GLU A 153 -3.93 15.14 -7.86
N TYR A 154 -3.73 14.11 -7.04
CA TYR A 154 -2.41 13.56 -6.80
C TYR A 154 -1.95 12.74 -8.00
N VAL A 155 -0.64 12.81 -8.33
CA VAL A 155 -0.06 12.10 -9.48
C VAL A 155 0.94 11.03 -9.05
N ASN A 156 1.77 11.33 -8.06
CA ASN A 156 2.85 10.43 -7.64
C ASN A 156 2.82 10.04 -6.16
N LEU A 157 1.77 10.42 -5.43
CA LEU A 157 1.68 10.09 -4.04
C LEU A 157 1.44 8.59 -3.86
N SER A 158 2.26 7.96 -3.05
CA SER A 158 2.19 6.51 -2.84
C SER A 158 2.80 6.09 -1.52
N VAL A 159 2.38 4.93 -1.04
CA VAL A 159 3.02 4.15 0.01
C VAL A 159 3.64 2.88 -0.57
N LYS A 160 4.50 2.23 0.19
CA LYS A 160 5.09 0.94 -0.18
C LYS A 160 4.64 -0.11 0.83
N ILE A 161 4.20 -1.25 0.35
CA ILE A 161 3.85 -2.38 1.21
C ILE A 161 4.72 -3.59 0.88
N LEU A 162 5.30 -4.20 1.90
CA LEU A 162 6.27 -5.27 1.81
C LEU A 162 5.96 -6.38 2.80
N GLY A 163 6.53 -7.56 2.57
CA GLY A 163 6.41 -8.72 3.47
C GLY A 163 5.27 -9.64 3.10
N GLU A 164 4.55 -10.15 4.09
CA GLU A 164 3.53 -11.19 3.92
C GLU A 164 2.16 -10.62 3.55
N VAL A 165 2.08 -10.02 2.36
CA VAL A 165 0.85 -9.57 1.68
C VAL A 165 0.73 -10.26 0.32
N ASN A 166 -0.48 -10.30 -0.25
CA ASN A 166 -0.67 -10.99 -1.53
C ASN A 166 -0.02 -10.26 -2.70
N HIS A 167 -0.07 -8.92 -2.71
CA HIS A 167 0.53 -8.10 -3.76
C HIS A 167 1.46 -7.05 -3.15
N PRO A 168 2.71 -7.43 -2.81
CA PRO A 168 3.69 -6.45 -2.32
C PRO A 168 4.10 -5.49 -3.42
N GLY A 169 4.30 -4.23 -3.07
CA GLY A 169 4.70 -3.22 -4.04
C GLY A 169 4.35 -1.80 -3.64
N ARG A 170 4.28 -0.94 -4.64
CA ARG A 170 3.83 0.43 -4.52
C ARG A 170 2.31 0.49 -4.65
N ILE A 171 1.69 1.28 -3.78
CA ILE A 171 0.24 1.56 -3.77
C ILE A 171 0.06 3.07 -3.87
N ASP A 172 -0.72 3.51 -4.85
CA ASP A 172 -0.95 4.92 -5.09
C ASP A 172 -2.05 5.48 -4.15
N ILE A 173 -1.78 6.64 -3.57
CA ILE A 173 -2.73 7.35 -2.71
C ILE A 173 -3.67 8.15 -3.60
N THR A 174 -4.94 7.77 -3.64
CA THR A 174 -5.98 8.39 -4.46
C THR A 174 -7.01 9.18 -3.66
N LYS A 175 -6.99 9.04 -2.32
CA LYS A 175 -7.95 9.65 -1.39
C LYS A 175 -7.28 10.68 -0.49
N ASP A 176 -8.07 11.63 0.04
CA ASP A 176 -7.57 12.60 1.02
C ASP A 176 -7.25 11.98 2.37
N TYR A 177 -7.98 10.93 2.74
CA TYR A 177 -7.75 10.13 3.95
C TYR A 177 -7.42 8.71 3.51
N PHE A 178 -6.16 8.34 3.58
CA PHE A 178 -5.67 7.03 3.20
C PHE A 178 -5.19 6.28 4.43
N THR A 179 -5.82 5.16 4.74
CA THR A 179 -5.57 4.41 5.97
C THR A 179 -4.71 3.17 5.71
N ILE A 180 -4.16 2.61 6.79
CA ILE A 180 -3.45 1.32 6.71
C ILE A 180 -4.36 0.20 6.18
N ILE A 181 -5.67 0.28 6.46
CA ILE A 181 -6.66 -0.70 5.97
C ILE A 181 -6.85 -0.57 4.45
N ASP A 182 -6.88 0.67 3.93
CA ASP A 182 -6.94 0.89 2.47
C ASP A 182 -5.71 0.28 1.79
N ALA A 183 -4.51 0.53 2.32
CA ALA A 183 -3.27 -0.02 1.76
C ALA A 183 -3.23 -1.55 1.79
N ILE A 184 -3.71 -2.17 2.87
CA ILE A 184 -3.78 -3.63 3.00
C ILE A 184 -4.81 -4.20 2.02
N ALA A 185 -5.98 -3.56 1.86
CA ALA A 185 -7.01 -3.97 0.92
C ALA A 185 -6.52 -3.88 -0.53
N ASP A 186 -5.84 -2.79 -0.91
CA ASP A 186 -5.25 -2.61 -2.23
C ASP A 186 -4.12 -3.61 -2.50
N ALA A 187 -3.39 -4.05 -1.46
CA ALA A 187 -2.41 -5.13 -1.54
C ALA A 187 -3.04 -6.54 -1.58
N GLY A 188 -4.36 -6.66 -1.60
CA GLY A 188 -5.07 -7.94 -1.66
C GLY A 188 -5.06 -8.72 -0.35
N ASP A 189 -4.95 -8.05 0.79
CA ASP A 189 -4.89 -8.58 2.15
C ASP A 189 -3.53 -9.21 2.52
N LEU A 190 -3.35 -9.47 3.82
CA LEU A 190 -2.22 -10.22 4.35
C LEU A 190 -2.34 -11.71 3.97
N THR A 191 -1.19 -12.35 3.69
CA THR A 191 -1.19 -13.82 3.55
C THR A 191 -1.54 -14.49 4.87
N ILE A 192 -1.85 -15.78 4.82
CA ILE A 192 -2.07 -16.60 6.03
C ILE A 192 -0.82 -16.63 6.95
N ASN A 193 0.34 -16.34 6.41
CA ASN A 193 1.61 -16.30 7.14
C ASN A 193 1.94 -14.91 7.70
N GLY A 194 1.17 -13.88 7.36
CA GLY A 194 1.36 -12.52 7.85
C GLY A 194 0.93 -12.37 9.31
N GLN A 195 1.78 -11.74 10.13
CA GLN A 195 1.45 -11.41 11.52
C GLN A 195 0.61 -10.14 11.58
N ARG A 196 -0.69 -10.29 11.83
CA ARG A 196 -1.64 -9.18 11.95
C ARG A 196 -1.41 -8.31 13.18
N GLU A 197 -0.83 -8.88 14.23
CA GLU A 197 -0.47 -8.16 15.48
C GLU A 197 0.84 -7.38 15.40
N ASN A 198 1.59 -7.51 14.31
CA ASN A 198 2.91 -6.89 14.16
C ASN A 198 3.10 -6.34 12.74
N VAL A 199 2.28 -5.36 12.39
CA VAL A 199 2.42 -4.61 11.15
C VAL A 199 3.20 -3.34 11.46
N MET A 200 4.34 -3.17 10.82
CA MET A 200 5.23 -2.04 11.03
C MET A 200 4.97 -0.97 9.97
N VAL A 201 4.85 0.28 10.38
CA VAL A 201 4.83 1.44 9.49
C VAL A 201 6.05 2.29 9.79
N MET A 202 6.91 2.45 8.81
CA MET A 202 8.09 3.31 8.86
C MET A 202 7.79 4.61 8.15
N ARG A 203 7.99 5.73 8.83
CA ARG A 203 7.70 7.08 8.35
C ARG A 203 8.86 8.00 8.67
N GLU A 204 9.28 8.80 7.69
CA GLU A 204 10.21 9.90 7.93
C GLU A 204 9.45 11.12 8.49
N VAL A 205 9.82 11.56 9.68
CA VAL A 205 9.30 12.75 10.37
C VAL A 205 10.46 13.64 10.72
N ASP A 206 10.48 14.86 10.20
CA ASP A 206 11.55 15.86 10.45
C ASP A 206 12.98 15.36 10.17
N GLY A 207 13.11 14.47 9.17
CA GLY A 207 14.40 13.89 8.76
C GLY A 207 14.85 12.69 9.59
N GLU A 208 14.01 12.21 10.51
CA GLU A 208 14.25 11.01 11.31
C GLU A 208 13.25 9.90 10.96
N ASP A 209 13.74 8.66 10.86
CA ASP A 209 12.91 7.49 10.63
C ASP A 209 12.22 7.05 11.92
N GLN A 210 10.89 7.14 11.94
CA GLN A 210 10.05 6.65 13.04
C GLN A 210 9.35 5.35 12.62
N THR A 211 9.33 4.38 13.53
CA THR A 211 8.66 3.09 13.32
C THR A 211 7.48 2.95 14.28
N TYR A 212 6.30 2.70 13.73
CA TYR A 212 5.07 2.41 14.45
C TYR A 212 4.72 0.94 14.27
N ILE A 213 4.38 0.27 15.36
CA ILE A 213 3.87 -1.12 15.32
C ILE A 213 2.37 -1.04 15.57
N ILE A 214 1.61 -1.67 14.69
CA ILE A 214 0.14 -1.64 14.73
C ILE A 214 -0.37 -3.08 14.83
N ASN A 215 -1.23 -3.33 15.80
CA ASN A 215 -1.95 -4.59 15.96
C ASN A 215 -3.30 -4.50 15.25
N LEU A 216 -3.43 -5.15 14.10
CA LEU A 216 -4.68 -5.18 13.33
C LEU A 216 -5.75 -6.11 13.94
N CYS A 217 -5.36 -6.99 14.87
CA CYS A 217 -6.31 -7.82 15.61
C CYS A 217 -7.06 -7.01 16.67
N ASP A 218 -6.44 -5.95 17.18
CA ASP A 218 -6.99 -5.05 18.16
C ASP A 218 -7.46 -3.75 17.49
N ARG A 219 -8.77 -3.55 17.48
CA ARG A 219 -9.36 -2.37 16.84
C ARG A 219 -8.96 -1.07 17.54
N GLN A 220 -8.80 -1.09 18.87
CA GLN A 220 -8.44 0.07 19.65
C GLN A 220 -7.01 0.51 19.31
N ASP A 221 -6.05 -0.41 19.40
CA ASP A 221 -4.64 -0.16 19.09
C ASP A 221 -4.47 0.41 17.68
N MET A 222 -5.17 -0.20 16.71
CA MET A 222 -5.15 0.26 15.33
C MET A 222 -5.67 1.69 15.17
N LEU A 223 -6.87 2.00 15.70
CA LEU A 223 -7.53 3.30 15.51
C LEU A 223 -6.87 4.45 16.29
N THR A 224 -6.13 4.14 17.36
CA THR A 224 -5.39 5.15 18.14
C THR A 224 -3.94 5.34 17.68
N SER A 225 -3.46 4.49 16.78
CA SER A 225 -2.11 4.58 16.26
C SER A 225 -1.89 5.87 15.46
N PRO A 226 -0.78 6.61 15.68
CA PRO A 226 -0.41 7.78 14.87
C PRO A 226 -0.20 7.45 13.39
N ALA A 227 0.05 6.18 13.06
CA ALA A 227 0.24 5.72 11.69
C ALA A 227 -1.01 5.03 11.09
N PHE A 228 -2.18 5.15 11.74
CA PHE A 228 -3.44 4.69 11.16
C PHE A 228 -3.76 5.38 9.83
N TYR A 229 -3.62 6.70 9.79
CA TYR A 229 -3.64 7.48 8.56
C TYR A 229 -2.24 7.50 7.96
N LEU A 230 -2.12 6.91 6.78
CA LEU A 230 -0.86 6.84 6.05
C LEU A 230 -0.53 8.16 5.38
N GLN A 231 0.75 8.41 5.24
CA GLN A 231 1.29 9.56 4.54
C GLN A 231 2.13 9.10 3.34
N GLN A 232 2.44 10.03 2.47
CA GLN A 232 3.32 9.74 1.34
C GLN A 232 4.67 9.20 1.79
N ASN A 233 5.18 8.24 1.03
CA ASN A 233 6.44 7.52 1.25
C ASN A 233 6.46 6.59 2.48
N ASP A 234 5.37 6.44 3.24
CA ASP A 234 5.31 5.43 4.29
C ASP A 234 5.66 4.06 3.73
N VAL A 235 6.42 3.29 4.51
CA VAL A 235 6.74 1.91 4.20
C VAL A 235 6.06 1.01 5.22
N ILE A 236 5.14 0.18 4.73
CA ILE A 236 4.40 -0.78 5.54
C ILE A 236 5.10 -2.13 5.38
N TYR A 237 5.46 -2.74 6.49
CA TYR A 237 6.07 -4.06 6.50
C TYR A 237 5.27 -5.05 7.32
N VAL A 238 4.77 -6.10 6.66
CA VAL A 238 4.06 -7.19 7.31
C VAL A 238 5.02 -8.30 7.66
N THR A 239 5.20 -8.53 8.96
CA THR A 239 6.15 -9.50 9.48
C THR A 239 5.66 -10.94 9.21
N PRO A 240 6.51 -11.86 8.69
CA PRO A 240 6.16 -13.26 8.56
C PRO A 240 6.04 -13.95 9.92
N ASN A 241 5.13 -14.92 10.03
CA ASN A 241 4.94 -15.69 11.24
C ASN A 241 6.13 -16.64 11.52
N SER A 242 6.16 -17.21 12.73
CA SER A 242 7.26 -18.09 13.18
C SER A 242 7.41 -19.35 12.32
N LYS A 243 6.33 -19.85 11.70
CA LYS A 243 6.37 -21.00 10.79
C LYS A 243 7.16 -20.63 9.53
N LYS A 244 6.81 -19.54 8.88
CA LYS A 244 7.47 -19.05 7.67
C LYS A 244 8.94 -18.70 7.92
N LYS A 245 9.24 -18.06 9.06
CA LYS A 245 10.62 -17.77 9.49
C LYS A 245 11.47 -19.06 9.65
N ARG A 246 10.88 -20.14 10.20
CA ARG A 246 11.56 -21.43 10.31
C ARG A 246 11.75 -22.12 8.96
N GLU A 247 10.76 -22.07 8.08
CA GLU A 247 10.87 -22.59 6.73
C GLU A 247 11.99 -21.91 5.95
N ALA A 248 12.09 -20.58 6.02
CA ALA A 248 13.16 -19.82 5.39
C ALA A 248 14.55 -20.19 5.93
N LYS A 249 14.68 -20.48 7.23
CA LYS A 249 15.92 -20.91 7.86
C LYS A 249 16.26 -22.38 7.55
N SER A 250 15.24 -23.22 7.35
CA SER A 250 15.37 -24.67 7.16
C SER A 250 15.60 -25.07 5.69
N SER A 251 15.56 -24.13 4.77
CA SER A 251 15.60 -24.36 3.31
C SER A 251 16.93 -24.93 2.77
N GLY A 252 17.60 -25.76 3.50
CA GLY A 252 18.81 -26.45 3.07
C GLY A 252 19.20 -27.64 3.94
N ASN A 253 18.49 -27.86 5.04
CA ASN A 253 18.85 -28.93 5.97
C ASN A 253 17.76 -30.01 5.99
N ILE A 254 18.00 -31.08 5.25
CA ILE A 254 17.10 -32.23 5.07
C ILE A 254 16.69 -32.85 6.44
N PHE A 255 17.57 -32.80 7.43
CA PHE A 255 17.30 -33.36 8.78
C PHE A 255 16.27 -32.59 9.60
N ASN A 256 15.93 -31.36 9.22
CA ASN A 256 14.91 -30.56 9.89
C ASN A 256 13.47 -30.77 9.34
N GLN A 257 13.31 -31.65 8.36
CA GLN A 257 11.98 -32.00 7.83
C GLN A 257 11.35 -33.09 8.67
N PRO A 258 10.15 -32.87 9.27
CA PRO A 258 9.44 -33.88 10.06
C PRO A 258 9.18 -35.19 9.31
N SER A 259 9.01 -35.10 7.99
CA SER A 259 8.78 -36.24 7.10
C SER A 259 9.91 -37.29 7.15
N ILE A 260 11.17 -36.86 7.31
CA ILE A 260 12.31 -37.77 7.39
C ILE A 260 12.29 -38.59 8.71
N TRP A 261 11.96 -37.92 9.80
CA TRP A 261 11.84 -38.60 11.09
C TRP A 261 10.67 -39.58 11.15
N ILE A 262 9.55 -39.21 10.49
CA ILE A 262 8.39 -40.11 10.34
C ILE A 262 8.78 -41.34 9.49
N SER A 263 9.46 -41.11 8.36
CA SER A 263 9.92 -42.23 7.49
C SER A 263 10.92 -43.12 8.19
N LEU A 264 11.85 -42.55 8.98
CA LEU A 264 12.83 -43.31 9.74
C LEU A 264 12.15 -44.13 10.87
N ALA A 265 11.19 -43.52 11.58
CA ALA A 265 10.41 -44.22 12.61
C ALA A 265 9.57 -45.36 12.00
N SER A 266 8.96 -45.17 10.86
CA SER A 266 8.20 -46.18 10.11
C SER A 266 9.11 -47.35 9.68
N LEU A 267 10.31 -47.04 9.18
CA LEU A 267 11.30 -48.07 8.81
C LEU A 267 11.73 -48.88 10.03
N LEU A 268 12.02 -48.24 11.15
CA LEU A 268 12.40 -48.91 12.41
C LEU A 268 11.27 -49.80 12.94
N THR A 269 10.02 -49.37 12.89
CA THR A 269 8.86 -50.18 13.32
C THR A 269 8.65 -51.38 12.40
N THR A 270 8.90 -51.26 11.10
CA THR A 270 8.80 -52.38 10.17
C THR A 270 9.89 -53.41 10.40
N ILE A 271 11.14 -52.97 10.64
CA ILE A 271 12.28 -53.87 10.95
C ILE A 271 12.03 -54.59 12.27
N THR A 272 11.58 -53.88 13.31
CA THR A 272 11.28 -54.53 14.61
C THR A 272 10.13 -55.52 14.50
N ALA A 273 9.09 -55.24 13.72
CA ALA A 273 8.00 -56.20 13.48
C ALA A 273 8.47 -57.46 12.75
N LEU A 274 9.45 -57.34 11.87
CA LEU A 274 10.02 -58.46 11.09
C LEU A 274 10.95 -59.31 11.94
N LEU A 275 11.71 -58.72 12.88
CA LEU A 275 12.59 -59.42 13.81
C LEU A 275 11.89 -60.14 14.98
N VAL A 276 10.68 -59.69 15.32
CA VAL A 276 9.87 -60.28 16.42
C VAL A 276 8.92 -61.36 15.93
N ARG A 277 8.85 -61.59 14.66
CA ARG A 277 8.06 -62.66 14.01
C ARG A 277 8.88 -63.91 13.85
#